data_ded5c6c6fdb85d23017357bafded0cd4
#
_entry.id   ded5c6c6fdb85d23017357bafded0cd4
#
_cell.length_a   1.000
_cell.length_b   1.000
_cell.length_c   1.000
_cell.angle_alpha   90.00
_cell.angle_beta   90.00
_cell.angle_gamma   90.00
#
_symmetry.space_group_name_H-M   'P 1'
#
loop_
_entity.id
_entity.type
_entity.pdbx_description
1 polymer ?
#
loop_
_entity_poly.entity_id
_entity_poly.type
_entity_poly.pdbx_seq_one_letter_code
_entity_poly.pdbx_strand_id
1 'polypeptide(L)'
;MKRREFIQKTAASTTLLGLTGLSLTSFAAPVVKHLTVLHTNDVHSYIDPFPADHPRNPGQGGVAKRAKLIEEIRKENANVLLLDAGDIFQGTPYFNYYGGELEYKLMAMMGYEIATIGNHDFDNGLQGMVSQLPNATFDFVSANYDFKNTIMAPFVKPYKIVHKNGIKIGVFGLGVGLEGLVDKNNYKETVYNDPIEIATDMARILKQNEKCDLVICLSHIGFKYNDPKMVCDLQLAQKTKDIDLIIGGHTHTFLDKPVIEKNKIGKDVIINQVGCYGLNLGRIDFYFTDDKAFETQGKAIVI
;
A
#
# COMPACT_ATOMS: atom_id res chain seq x y z
N MET A 1 -13.57 -18.30 10.75
CA MET A 1 -13.97 -19.54 10.03
C MET A 1 -12.75 -20.04 9.26
N LYS A 2 -12.36 -21.30 9.34
CA LYS A 2 -11.15 -21.80 8.65
C LYS A 2 -11.45 -22.02 7.16
N ARG A 3 -10.49 -21.75 6.27
CA ARG A 3 -10.60 -21.88 4.79
C ARG A 3 -11.28 -23.20 4.35
N ARG A 4 -11.01 -24.28 5.10
CA ARG A 4 -11.57 -25.60 4.84
C ARG A 4 -13.08 -25.68 5.11
N GLU A 5 -13.56 -24.94 6.12
CA GLU A 5 -14.99 -24.85 6.44
C GLU A 5 -15.75 -23.96 5.45
N PHE A 6 -15.12 -22.89 4.98
CA PHE A 6 -15.66 -22.02 3.93
C PHE A 6 -15.83 -22.77 2.62
N ILE A 7 -14.80 -23.47 2.16
CA ILE A 7 -14.85 -24.29 0.92
C ILE A 7 -15.78 -25.48 1.08
N GLN A 8 -15.83 -26.13 2.24
CA GLN A 8 -16.74 -27.27 2.50
C GLN A 8 -18.21 -26.85 2.52
N LYS A 9 -18.54 -25.66 3.06
CA LYS A 9 -19.91 -25.15 3.03
C LYS A 9 -20.35 -24.77 1.62
N THR A 10 -19.44 -24.34 0.75
CA THR A 10 -19.72 -24.04 -0.66
C THR A 10 -19.84 -25.33 -1.50
N ALA A 11 -19.12 -26.40 -1.19
CA ALA A 11 -19.16 -27.67 -1.90
C ALA A 11 -20.31 -28.62 -1.45
N ALA A 12 -20.83 -28.45 -0.23
CA ALA A 12 -21.91 -29.30 0.28
C ALA A 12 -23.29 -29.00 -0.33
N SER A 13 -23.44 -27.94 -1.13
CA SER A 13 -24.71 -27.55 -1.77
C SER A 13 -25.01 -28.27 -3.08
N THR A 14 -24.12 -29.16 -3.57
CA THR A 14 -24.23 -29.76 -4.91
C THR A 14 -24.58 -31.25 -4.95
N THR A 15 -24.83 -31.93 -3.81
CA THR A 15 -25.10 -33.35 -3.79
C THR A 15 -26.30 -33.71 -2.92
N LEU A 16 -27.52 -33.22 -3.29
CA LEU A 16 -28.77 -33.87 -2.90
C LEU A 16 -29.84 -33.59 -3.95
N LEU A 17 -29.80 -34.31 -5.06
CA LEU A 17 -30.88 -34.40 -6.02
C LEU A 17 -31.47 -35.79 -5.96
N GLY A 18 -32.66 -35.92 -5.40
CA GLY A 18 -33.46 -37.13 -5.45
C GLY A 18 -34.76 -37.02 -4.66
N LEU A 19 -35.87 -36.73 -5.36
CA LEU A 19 -37.26 -37.04 -4.97
C LEU A 19 -37.87 -36.26 -3.78
N THR A 20 -38.47 -35.12 -4.09
CA THR A 20 -39.85 -34.72 -3.77
C THR A 20 -40.08 -33.29 -4.30
N GLY A 21 -41.27 -33.01 -4.85
CA GLY A 21 -41.64 -31.76 -5.51
C GLY A 21 -41.72 -30.54 -4.56
N LEU A 22 -40.59 -30.16 -4.04
CA LEU A 22 -40.38 -28.90 -3.33
C LEU A 22 -39.65 -27.95 -4.27
N SER A 23 -40.21 -26.73 -4.44
CA SER A 23 -39.58 -25.63 -5.15
C SER A 23 -38.13 -25.46 -4.66
N LEU A 24 -37.16 -25.85 -5.50
CA LEU A 24 -35.76 -25.57 -5.29
C LEU A 24 -35.59 -24.04 -5.35
N THR A 25 -35.63 -23.36 -4.20
CA THR A 25 -35.00 -22.05 -4.09
C THR A 25 -33.50 -22.31 -4.35
N SER A 26 -33.06 -21.92 -5.52
CA SER A 26 -31.65 -21.92 -5.89
C SER A 26 -30.95 -20.97 -4.89
N PHE A 27 -30.30 -21.52 -3.85
CA PHE A 27 -29.34 -20.75 -3.08
C PHE A 27 -28.14 -20.52 -4.00
N ALA A 28 -28.11 -19.37 -4.68
CA ALA A 28 -26.92 -18.92 -5.37
C ALA A 28 -25.77 -18.92 -4.34
N ALA A 29 -24.65 -19.57 -4.67
CA ALA A 29 -23.46 -19.49 -3.84
C ALA A 29 -23.11 -18.00 -3.64
N PRO A 30 -22.73 -17.56 -2.43
CA PRO A 30 -22.40 -16.17 -2.19
C PRO A 30 -21.30 -15.73 -3.18
N VAL A 31 -21.54 -14.62 -3.87
CA VAL A 31 -20.56 -14.08 -4.82
C VAL A 31 -19.40 -13.54 -3.99
N VAL A 32 -18.27 -14.22 -4.07
CA VAL A 32 -17.03 -13.76 -3.43
C VAL A 32 -16.30 -12.83 -4.39
N LYS A 33 -16.18 -11.57 -4.02
CA LYS A 33 -15.40 -10.59 -4.77
C LYS A 33 -13.95 -10.67 -4.35
N HIS A 34 -13.04 -10.88 -5.30
CA HIS A 34 -11.61 -10.95 -5.06
C HIS A 34 -10.94 -9.65 -5.48
N LEU A 35 -10.12 -9.09 -4.58
CA LEU A 35 -9.24 -7.94 -4.80
C LEU A 35 -7.82 -8.35 -4.40
N THR A 36 -6.84 -8.10 -5.26
CA THR A 36 -5.42 -8.21 -4.93
C THR A 36 -4.83 -6.82 -4.76
N VAL A 37 -4.28 -6.53 -3.60
CA VAL A 37 -3.43 -5.36 -3.36
C VAL A 37 -1.98 -5.78 -3.51
N LEU A 38 -1.27 -5.16 -4.46
CA LEU A 38 0.17 -5.26 -4.62
C LEU A 38 0.82 -3.99 -4.11
N HIS A 39 1.99 -4.10 -3.49
CA HIS A 39 2.69 -2.91 -3.02
C HIS A 39 4.20 -3.06 -3.01
N THR A 40 4.86 -1.90 -3.11
CA THR A 40 6.26 -1.69 -2.82
C THR A 40 6.43 -0.57 -1.79
N ASN A 41 7.62 -0.46 -1.24
CA ASN A 41 8.08 0.62 -0.38
C ASN A 41 9.61 0.71 -0.47
N ASP A 42 10.18 1.88 -0.23
CA ASP A 42 11.63 2.08 -0.11
C ASP A 42 12.42 1.50 -1.30
N VAL A 43 11.94 1.74 -2.53
CA VAL A 43 12.59 1.20 -3.74
C VAL A 43 13.93 1.87 -4.00
N HIS A 44 14.08 3.14 -3.58
CA HIS A 44 15.35 3.87 -3.59
C HIS A 44 16.08 3.81 -4.92
N SER A 45 15.35 4.04 -6.03
CA SER A 45 15.95 4.10 -7.37
C SER A 45 16.70 2.82 -7.81
N TYR A 46 16.44 1.68 -7.16
CA TYR A 46 17.02 0.39 -7.56
C TYR A 46 16.32 -0.14 -8.81
N ILE A 47 16.92 0.14 -9.97
CA ILE A 47 16.39 -0.20 -11.30
C ILE A 47 16.92 -1.57 -11.73
N ASP A 48 18.23 -1.76 -11.63
CA ASP A 48 18.89 -3.04 -11.97
C ASP A 48 18.74 -4.05 -10.83
N PRO A 49 18.79 -5.36 -11.16
CA PRO A 49 18.96 -6.38 -10.12
C PRO A 49 20.32 -6.22 -9.44
N PHE A 50 20.45 -6.69 -8.22
CA PHE A 50 21.73 -6.81 -7.55
C PHE A 50 22.69 -7.69 -8.36
N PRO A 51 24.00 -7.42 -8.34
CA PRO A 51 25.00 -8.26 -9.02
C PRO A 51 24.88 -9.74 -8.63
N ALA A 52 25.21 -10.64 -9.56
CA ALA A 52 25.13 -12.08 -9.33
C ALA A 52 26.06 -12.59 -8.21
N ASP A 53 27.10 -11.83 -7.89
CA ASP A 53 28.06 -12.09 -6.82
C ASP A 53 27.79 -11.28 -5.54
N HIS A 54 26.65 -10.58 -5.45
CA HIS A 54 26.31 -9.79 -4.27
C HIS A 54 26.15 -10.70 -3.03
N PRO A 55 26.78 -10.38 -1.89
CA PRO A 55 26.94 -11.33 -0.78
C PRO A 55 25.61 -11.69 -0.07
N ARG A 56 24.59 -10.85 -0.13
CA ARG A 56 23.29 -11.07 0.53
C ARG A 56 22.14 -11.30 -0.43
N ASN A 57 22.15 -10.63 -1.59
CA ASN A 57 21.01 -10.60 -2.51
C ASN A 57 21.48 -10.90 -3.96
N PRO A 58 22.18 -12.04 -4.24
CA PRO A 58 22.74 -12.31 -5.54
C PRO A 58 21.66 -12.38 -6.63
N GLY A 59 21.74 -11.47 -7.59
CA GLY A 59 20.86 -11.40 -8.73
C GLY A 59 19.39 -11.04 -8.40
N GLN A 60 19.05 -10.68 -7.15
CA GLN A 60 17.68 -10.36 -6.73
C GLN A 60 17.27 -8.91 -7.10
N GLY A 61 15.98 -8.66 -7.12
CA GLY A 61 15.41 -7.35 -7.41
C GLY A 61 15.42 -7.03 -8.90
N GLY A 62 15.30 -5.75 -9.20
CA GLY A 62 15.29 -5.20 -10.56
C GLY A 62 13.89 -5.00 -11.11
N VAL A 63 13.71 -3.82 -11.75
CA VAL A 63 12.40 -3.36 -12.24
C VAL A 63 11.80 -4.28 -13.30
N ALA A 64 12.63 -4.87 -14.17
CA ALA A 64 12.14 -5.76 -15.23
C ALA A 64 11.50 -7.05 -14.68
N LYS A 65 12.09 -7.65 -13.65
CA LYS A 65 11.52 -8.82 -12.97
C LYS A 65 10.25 -8.45 -12.21
N ARG A 66 10.26 -7.29 -11.52
CA ARG A 66 9.07 -6.76 -10.83
C ARG A 66 7.91 -6.54 -11.80
N ALA A 67 8.17 -5.91 -12.94
CA ALA A 67 7.17 -5.68 -13.98
C ALA A 67 6.56 -6.99 -14.50
N LYS A 68 7.41 -7.98 -14.79
CA LYS A 68 6.96 -9.32 -15.22
C LYS A 68 6.08 -10.01 -14.16
N LEU A 69 6.50 -9.97 -12.90
CA LEU A 69 5.74 -10.56 -11.78
C LEU A 69 4.36 -9.90 -11.62
N ILE A 70 4.30 -8.56 -11.71
CA ILE A 70 3.03 -7.81 -11.66
C ILE A 70 2.12 -8.22 -12.82
N GLU A 71 2.66 -8.35 -14.03
CA GLU A 71 1.91 -8.79 -15.20
C GLU A 71 1.35 -10.21 -15.02
N GLU A 72 2.14 -11.14 -14.49
CA GLU A 72 1.70 -12.51 -14.20
C GLU A 72 0.55 -12.53 -13.18
N ILE A 73 0.66 -11.76 -12.10
CA ILE A 73 -0.41 -11.66 -11.09
C ILE A 73 -1.69 -11.04 -11.69
N ARG A 74 -1.56 -10.05 -12.57
CA ARG A 74 -2.73 -9.46 -13.27
C ARG A 74 -3.44 -10.45 -14.20
N LYS A 75 -2.73 -11.46 -14.72
CA LYS A 75 -3.36 -12.57 -15.48
C LYS A 75 -4.14 -13.51 -14.57
N GLU A 76 -3.71 -13.68 -13.30
CA GLU A 76 -4.45 -14.49 -12.32
C GLU A 76 -5.70 -13.77 -11.79
N ASN A 77 -5.64 -12.46 -11.61
CA ASN A 77 -6.74 -11.63 -11.13
C ASN A 77 -6.72 -10.25 -11.80
N ALA A 78 -7.81 -9.93 -12.52
CA ALA A 78 -7.97 -8.62 -13.17
C ALA A 78 -8.18 -7.47 -12.18
N ASN A 79 -8.55 -7.75 -10.92
CA ASN A 79 -8.84 -6.76 -9.90
C ASN A 79 -7.61 -6.54 -9.01
N VAL A 80 -6.58 -5.95 -9.58
CA VAL A 80 -5.34 -5.58 -8.88
C VAL A 80 -5.33 -4.09 -8.61
N LEU A 81 -4.90 -3.72 -7.41
CA LEU A 81 -4.56 -2.35 -6.99
C LEU A 81 -3.07 -2.33 -6.64
N LEU A 82 -2.26 -1.58 -7.38
CA LEU A 82 -0.82 -1.49 -7.19
C LEU A 82 -0.44 -0.14 -6.55
N LEU A 83 0.20 -0.21 -5.38
CA LEU A 83 0.47 0.90 -4.49
C LEU A 83 1.96 1.01 -4.13
N ASP A 84 2.39 2.20 -3.70
CA ASP A 84 3.74 2.43 -3.17
C ASP A 84 3.71 3.24 -1.88
N ALA A 85 4.50 2.85 -0.89
CA ALA A 85 4.53 3.49 0.42
C ALA A 85 5.72 4.46 0.60
N GLY A 86 6.22 5.07 -0.50
CA GLY A 86 7.21 6.14 -0.46
C GLY A 86 8.67 5.68 -0.47
N ASP A 87 9.57 6.65 -0.47
CA ASP A 87 11.00 6.50 -0.71
C ASP A 87 11.29 5.82 -2.05
N ILE A 88 10.69 6.41 -3.08
CA ILE A 88 10.89 6.03 -4.48
C ILE A 88 12.28 6.44 -4.93
N PHE A 89 12.70 7.64 -4.52
CA PHE A 89 13.93 8.31 -4.93
C PHE A 89 15.13 7.94 -4.07
N GLN A 90 16.30 8.30 -4.57
CA GLN A 90 17.59 8.23 -3.90
C GLN A 90 18.08 6.79 -3.65
N GLY A 91 19.39 6.56 -3.74
CA GLY A 91 20.06 5.29 -3.40
C GLY A 91 20.93 4.74 -4.51
N THR A 92 20.73 5.13 -5.78
CA THR A 92 21.56 4.70 -6.90
C THR A 92 21.97 5.87 -7.81
N PRO A 93 23.00 5.70 -8.67
CA PRO A 93 23.38 6.71 -9.65
C PRO A 93 22.26 7.11 -10.62
N TYR A 94 21.25 6.28 -10.82
CA TYR A 94 20.10 6.61 -11.66
C TYR A 94 19.37 7.87 -11.16
N PHE A 95 19.09 7.95 -9.88
CA PHE A 95 18.48 9.15 -9.31
C PHE A 95 19.36 10.39 -9.49
N ASN A 96 20.67 10.27 -9.25
CA ASN A 96 21.60 11.40 -9.40
C ASN A 96 21.68 11.90 -10.83
N TYR A 97 21.45 11.02 -11.82
CA TYR A 97 21.53 11.37 -13.24
C TYR A 97 20.19 11.84 -13.81
N TYR A 98 19.08 11.17 -13.45
CA TYR A 98 17.75 11.41 -14.02
C TYR A 98 16.81 12.21 -13.10
N GLY A 99 17.17 12.42 -11.82
CA GLY A 99 16.41 13.25 -10.88
C GLY A 99 15.00 12.74 -10.59
N GLY A 100 14.73 11.43 -10.74
CA GLY A 100 13.42 10.83 -10.51
C GLY A 100 12.58 10.58 -11.78
N GLU A 101 13.01 11.05 -12.93
CA GLU A 101 12.31 10.86 -14.21
C GLU A 101 12.13 9.37 -14.53
N LEU A 102 13.22 8.62 -14.40
CA LEU A 102 13.24 7.20 -14.75
C LEU A 102 12.32 6.39 -13.82
N GLU A 103 12.38 6.66 -12.53
CA GLU A 103 11.59 6.01 -11.51
C GLU A 103 10.08 6.17 -11.79
N TYR A 104 9.62 7.39 -12.01
CA TYR A 104 8.20 7.66 -12.28
C TYR A 104 7.74 7.06 -13.60
N LYS A 105 8.56 7.12 -14.67
CA LYS A 105 8.24 6.48 -15.95
C LYS A 105 8.08 4.97 -15.80
N LEU A 106 8.99 4.32 -15.08
CA LEU A 106 8.93 2.88 -14.85
C LEU A 106 7.73 2.47 -13.99
N MET A 107 7.41 3.25 -12.95
CA MET A 107 6.21 3.04 -12.15
C MET A 107 4.93 3.22 -12.98
N ALA A 108 4.87 4.25 -13.82
CA ALA A 108 3.76 4.48 -14.75
C ALA A 108 3.59 3.30 -15.71
N MET A 109 4.68 2.79 -16.30
CA MET A 109 4.66 1.62 -17.20
C MET A 109 4.19 0.34 -16.49
N MET A 110 4.55 0.15 -15.22
CA MET A 110 4.07 -0.97 -14.40
C MET A 110 2.62 -0.80 -13.95
N GLY A 111 2.03 0.39 -14.11
CA GLY A 111 0.65 0.70 -13.76
C GLY A 111 0.45 0.83 -12.26
N TYR A 112 1.35 1.52 -11.55
CA TYR A 112 1.06 2.02 -10.21
C TYR A 112 -0.13 2.97 -10.26
N GLU A 113 -0.94 2.97 -9.22
CA GLU A 113 -2.16 3.78 -9.18
C GLU A 113 -2.11 4.89 -8.13
N ILE A 114 -1.51 4.60 -6.97
CA ILE A 114 -1.35 5.57 -5.88
C ILE A 114 -0.01 5.33 -5.17
N ALA A 115 0.68 6.41 -4.83
CA ALA A 115 1.87 6.41 -4.00
C ALA A 115 1.73 7.42 -2.84
N THR A 116 2.46 7.21 -1.76
CA THR A 116 2.69 8.25 -0.76
C THR A 116 4.10 8.82 -0.92
N ILE A 117 4.45 9.81 -0.08
CA ILE A 117 5.73 10.52 -0.13
C ILE A 117 6.54 10.14 1.10
N GLY A 118 7.74 9.59 0.89
CA GLY A 118 8.72 9.34 1.94
C GLY A 118 9.68 10.51 2.12
N ASN A 119 10.63 10.38 3.05
CA ASN A 119 11.60 11.45 3.33
C ASN A 119 12.64 11.62 2.22
N HIS A 120 13.08 10.54 1.57
CA HIS A 120 14.01 10.61 0.46
C HIS A 120 13.40 11.11 -0.86
N ASP A 121 12.07 11.13 -0.98
CA ASP A 121 11.42 11.77 -2.12
C ASP A 121 11.65 13.30 -2.13
N PHE A 122 12.03 13.89 -1.00
CA PHE A 122 12.42 15.31 -0.90
C PHE A 122 13.89 15.57 -1.26
N ASP A 123 14.73 14.57 -1.54
CA ASP A 123 16.18 14.76 -1.71
C ASP A 123 16.54 15.69 -2.87
N ASN A 124 15.71 15.77 -3.91
CA ASN A 124 15.84 16.74 -5.01
C ASN A 124 14.96 17.99 -4.81
N GLY A 125 14.46 18.21 -3.60
CA GLY A 125 13.55 19.30 -3.24
C GLY A 125 12.17 19.21 -3.90
N LEU A 126 11.26 20.08 -3.45
CA LEU A 126 9.90 20.14 -4.02
C LEU A 126 9.90 20.45 -5.53
N GLN A 127 10.83 21.28 -5.98
CA GLN A 127 10.94 21.61 -7.41
C GLN A 127 11.36 20.40 -8.25
N GLY A 128 12.31 19.60 -7.74
CA GLY A 128 12.71 18.34 -8.38
C GLY A 128 11.54 17.37 -8.48
N MET A 129 10.79 17.18 -7.40
CA MET A 129 9.61 16.32 -7.39
C MET A 129 8.55 16.81 -8.39
N VAL A 130 8.18 18.11 -8.37
CA VAL A 130 7.18 18.67 -9.27
C VAL A 130 7.58 18.53 -10.74
N SER A 131 8.87 18.69 -11.06
CA SER A 131 9.34 18.58 -12.44
C SER A 131 9.17 17.18 -13.03
N GLN A 132 9.08 16.14 -12.18
CA GLN A 132 8.90 14.76 -12.60
C GLN A 132 7.44 14.30 -12.63
N LEU A 133 6.50 15.04 -12.01
CA LEU A 133 5.08 14.66 -12.00
C LEU A 133 4.46 14.41 -13.38
N PRO A 134 4.86 15.11 -14.47
CA PRO A 134 4.36 14.78 -15.81
C PRO A 134 4.68 13.34 -16.27
N ASN A 135 5.65 12.67 -15.65
CA ASN A 135 6.02 11.29 -15.93
C ASN A 135 5.21 10.28 -15.10
N ALA A 136 4.52 10.72 -14.04
CA ALA A 136 3.68 9.89 -13.18
C ALA A 136 2.24 9.84 -13.72
N THR A 137 1.75 8.62 -13.98
CA THR A 137 0.33 8.38 -14.32
C THR A 137 -0.49 7.95 -13.09
N PHE A 138 0.13 8.00 -11.92
CA PHE A 138 -0.46 7.65 -10.63
C PHE A 138 -0.60 8.90 -9.75
N ASP A 139 -1.51 8.82 -8.76
CA ASP A 139 -1.74 9.93 -7.84
C ASP A 139 -0.81 9.83 -6.62
N PHE A 140 -0.37 10.99 -6.11
CA PHE A 140 0.27 11.08 -4.80
C PHE A 140 -0.75 11.45 -3.72
N VAL A 141 -0.71 10.72 -2.59
CA VAL A 141 -1.50 11.02 -1.39
C VAL A 141 -0.58 11.27 -0.20
N SER A 142 -0.85 12.36 0.54
CA SER A 142 -0.25 12.61 1.84
C SER A 142 -1.19 13.48 2.65
N ALA A 143 -1.57 13.00 3.83
CA ALA A 143 -2.54 13.68 4.66
C ALA A 143 -1.88 14.50 5.79
N ASN A 144 -0.72 14.08 6.29
CA ASN A 144 -0.04 14.76 7.39
C ASN A 144 1.07 15.73 6.97
N TYR A 145 1.44 15.77 5.67
CA TYR A 145 2.21 16.87 5.11
C TYR A 145 1.25 17.91 4.53
N ASP A 146 1.15 19.08 5.16
CA ASP A 146 0.41 20.22 4.59
C ASP A 146 1.30 20.96 3.60
N PHE A 147 1.00 20.81 2.33
CA PHE A 147 1.67 21.46 1.21
C PHE A 147 1.03 22.79 0.80
N LYS A 148 0.03 23.30 1.53
CA LYS A 148 -0.80 24.44 1.12
C LYS A 148 0.01 25.66 0.66
N ASN A 149 1.13 25.94 1.29
CA ASN A 149 1.98 27.09 0.99
C ASN A 149 3.20 26.71 0.11
N THR A 150 3.11 25.61 -0.61
CA THR A 150 4.18 25.09 -1.47
C THR A 150 3.71 24.86 -2.90
N ILE A 151 4.65 24.65 -3.81
CA ILE A 151 4.36 24.30 -5.20
C ILE A 151 3.73 22.92 -5.35
N MET A 152 3.75 22.06 -4.31
CA MET A 152 3.14 20.72 -4.32
C MET A 152 1.62 20.75 -4.09
N ALA A 153 1.06 21.85 -3.58
CA ALA A 153 -0.36 21.96 -3.22
C ALA A 153 -1.35 21.49 -4.29
N PRO A 154 -1.15 21.73 -5.60
CA PRO A 154 -2.08 21.28 -6.63
C PRO A 154 -2.02 19.78 -6.91
N PHE A 155 -0.94 19.10 -6.55
CA PHE A 155 -0.60 17.75 -7.01
C PHE A 155 -0.83 16.66 -5.98
N VAL A 156 -0.80 17.00 -4.68
CA VAL A 156 -0.94 16.03 -3.59
C VAL A 156 -2.28 16.21 -2.90
N LYS A 157 -3.01 15.12 -2.74
CA LYS A 157 -4.29 15.08 -2.03
C LYS A 157 -4.15 14.33 -0.72
N PRO A 158 -4.96 14.60 0.31
CA PRO A 158 -4.90 13.84 1.55
C PRO A 158 -5.28 12.36 1.36
N TYR A 159 -6.19 12.06 0.43
CA TYR A 159 -6.63 10.71 0.10
C TYR A 159 -7.14 10.61 -1.34
N LYS A 160 -7.26 9.38 -1.82
CA LYS A 160 -7.89 9.00 -3.09
C LYS A 160 -8.92 7.90 -2.85
N ILE A 161 -10.03 7.92 -3.61
CA ILE A 161 -11.02 6.85 -3.65
C ILE A 161 -10.90 6.15 -5.01
N VAL A 162 -10.81 4.83 -4.98
CA VAL A 162 -10.81 3.97 -6.17
C VAL A 162 -11.87 2.89 -6.05
N HIS A 163 -12.32 2.37 -7.19
CA HIS A 163 -13.30 1.31 -7.26
C HIS A 163 -12.73 0.11 -8.02
N LYS A 164 -12.71 -1.05 -7.40
CA LYS A 164 -12.28 -2.31 -8.00
C LYS A 164 -13.33 -3.38 -7.73
N ASN A 165 -13.84 -4.03 -8.77
CA ASN A 165 -14.82 -5.11 -8.64
C ASN A 165 -16.05 -4.77 -7.76
N GLY A 166 -16.50 -3.50 -7.81
CA GLY A 166 -17.60 -3.01 -6.97
C GLY A 166 -17.27 -2.83 -5.49
N ILE A 167 -15.98 -2.85 -5.12
CA ILE A 167 -15.44 -2.52 -3.80
C ILE A 167 -14.99 -1.06 -3.84
N LYS A 168 -15.48 -0.24 -2.92
CA LYS A 168 -15.06 1.16 -2.74
C LYS A 168 -13.88 1.21 -1.77
N ILE A 169 -12.71 1.65 -2.24
CA ILE A 169 -11.46 1.64 -1.50
C ILE A 169 -11.00 3.08 -1.28
N GLY A 170 -10.80 3.46 -0.02
CA GLY A 170 -10.17 4.72 0.34
C GLY A 170 -8.71 4.51 0.68
N VAL A 171 -7.83 5.29 0.06
CA VAL A 171 -6.38 5.24 0.29
C VAL A 171 -5.90 6.61 0.73
N PHE A 172 -5.22 6.73 1.86
CA PHE A 172 -4.59 7.95 2.34
C PHE A 172 -3.11 7.73 2.65
N GLY A 173 -2.32 8.79 2.67
CA GLY A 173 -0.87 8.72 2.89
C GLY A 173 -0.44 9.40 4.19
N LEU A 174 0.62 8.87 4.81
CA LEU A 174 1.32 9.47 5.95
C LEU A 174 2.83 9.43 5.71
N GLY A 175 3.53 10.49 6.11
CA GLY A 175 5.00 10.56 6.09
C GLY A 175 5.57 10.80 7.48
N VAL A 176 6.85 10.51 7.64
CA VAL A 176 7.64 10.71 8.85
C VAL A 176 7.95 12.20 9.07
N GLY A 177 8.26 12.61 10.31
CA GLY A 177 8.73 13.99 10.59
C GLY A 177 9.99 14.34 9.81
N LEU A 178 9.98 15.46 9.09
CA LEU A 178 11.08 15.85 8.20
C LEU A 178 12.25 16.54 8.93
N GLU A 179 11.99 17.13 10.08
CA GLU A 179 13.01 17.84 10.85
C GLU A 179 14.12 16.87 11.31
N GLY A 180 15.36 17.21 10.96
CA GLY A 180 16.54 16.38 11.26
C GLY A 180 16.77 15.21 10.29
N LEU A 181 15.80 14.90 9.39
CA LEU A 181 15.96 13.88 8.34
C LEU A 181 16.19 14.51 6.96
N VAL A 182 15.53 15.61 6.67
CA VAL A 182 15.55 16.28 5.37
C VAL A 182 16.02 17.71 5.54
N ASP A 183 16.84 18.22 4.60
CA ASP A 183 17.25 19.62 4.59
C ASP A 183 16.01 20.52 4.47
N LYS A 184 15.92 21.57 5.31
CA LYS A 184 14.81 22.53 5.30
C LYS A 184 14.58 23.17 3.93
N ASN A 185 15.64 23.38 3.16
CA ASN A 185 15.58 23.92 1.81
C ASN A 185 14.86 22.99 0.83
N ASN A 186 14.80 21.69 1.09
CA ASN A 186 14.16 20.69 0.24
C ASN A 186 12.65 20.60 0.47
N TYR A 187 12.18 20.73 1.72
CA TYR A 187 10.74 20.68 2.04
C TYR A 187 10.08 22.04 2.26
N LYS A 188 10.87 23.15 2.30
CA LYS A 188 10.39 24.53 2.32
C LYS A 188 9.34 24.78 3.43
N GLU A 189 8.16 25.30 3.01
CA GLU A 189 7.02 25.62 3.87
C GLU A 189 6.09 24.43 4.15
N THR A 190 6.49 23.22 3.79
CA THR A 190 5.75 22.01 4.14
C THR A 190 5.63 21.89 5.66
N VAL A 191 4.38 21.73 6.15
CA VAL A 191 4.11 21.56 7.58
C VAL A 191 3.83 20.10 7.88
N TYR A 192 4.53 19.55 8.87
CA TYR A 192 4.27 18.22 9.38
C TYR A 192 3.23 18.26 10.50
N ASN A 193 2.21 17.42 10.39
CA ASN A 193 1.15 17.26 11.39
C ASN A 193 1.24 15.87 12.06
N ASP A 194 0.71 15.74 13.27
CA ASP A 194 0.71 14.48 14.01
C ASP A 194 0.03 13.36 13.21
N PRO A 195 0.73 12.25 12.92
CA PRO A 195 0.19 11.19 12.05
C PRO A 195 -0.96 10.42 12.71
N ILE A 196 -1.04 10.33 14.05
CA ILE A 196 -2.14 9.63 14.74
C ILE A 196 -3.43 10.45 14.66
N GLU A 197 -3.34 11.77 14.88
CA GLU A 197 -4.49 12.68 14.78
C GLU A 197 -5.03 12.68 13.35
N ILE A 198 -4.15 12.89 12.38
CA ILE A 198 -4.50 12.91 10.96
C ILE A 198 -5.08 11.57 10.50
N ALA A 199 -4.47 10.44 10.86
CA ALA A 199 -4.98 9.12 10.50
C ALA A 199 -6.36 8.85 11.11
N THR A 200 -6.60 9.30 12.34
CA THR A 200 -7.91 9.18 12.99
C THR A 200 -8.99 9.89 12.20
N ASP A 201 -8.69 11.11 11.73
CA ASP A 201 -9.63 11.89 10.92
C ASP A 201 -9.83 11.30 9.52
N MET A 202 -8.76 10.91 8.85
CA MET A 202 -8.83 10.31 7.50
C MET A 202 -9.62 9.00 7.51
N ALA A 203 -9.32 8.09 8.45
CA ALA A 203 -10.05 6.85 8.58
C ALA A 203 -11.55 7.08 8.86
N ARG A 204 -11.89 8.03 9.72
CA ARG A 204 -13.28 8.43 9.99
C ARG A 204 -13.95 8.98 8.73
N ILE A 205 -13.31 9.88 7.99
CA ILE A 205 -13.85 10.45 6.75
C ILE A 205 -14.10 9.33 5.73
N LEU A 206 -13.10 8.48 5.48
CA LEU A 206 -13.21 7.43 4.49
C LEU A 206 -14.25 6.36 4.86
N LYS A 207 -14.30 5.94 6.11
CA LYS A 207 -15.22 4.88 6.55
C LYS A 207 -16.64 5.40 6.76
N GLN A 208 -16.81 6.58 7.35
CA GLN A 208 -18.12 7.08 7.80
C GLN A 208 -18.77 8.05 6.81
N ASN A 209 -18.03 8.97 6.21
CA ASN A 209 -18.58 9.94 5.26
C ASN A 209 -18.61 9.36 3.85
N GLU A 210 -17.44 8.86 3.39
CA GLU A 210 -17.28 8.30 2.05
C GLU A 210 -17.85 6.88 1.92
N LYS A 211 -18.07 6.16 3.02
CA LYS A 211 -18.61 4.78 3.04
C LYS A 211 -17.74 3.79 2.29
N CYS A 212 -16.41 3.91 2.44
CA CYS A 212 -15.47 2.97 1.85
C CYS A 212 -15.60 1.58 2.49
N ASP A 213 -15.57 0.55 1.65
CA ASP A 213 -15.59 -0.84 2.07
C ASP A 213 -14.24 -1.23 2.68
N LEU A 214 -13.14 -0.72 2.11
CA LEU A 214 -11.76 -0.95 2.54
C LEU A 214 -11.06 0.42 2.73
N VAL A 215 -10.34 0.59 3.84
CA VAL A 215 -9.51 1.78 4.11
C VAL A 215 -8.06 1.35 4.24
N ILE A 216 -7.21 1.90 3.37
CA ILE A 216 -5.77 1.62 3.30
C ILE A 216 -4.99 2.88 3.68
N CYS A 217 -4.03 2.72 4.57
CA CYS A 217 -3.01 3.72 4.88
C CYS A 217 -1.70 3.35 4.18
N LEU A 218 -1.19 4.21 3.31
CA LEU A 218 0.19 4.16 2.84
C LEU A 218 1.04 4.93 3.84
N SER A 219 1.80 4.21 4.64
CA SER A 219 2.49 4.74 5.81
C SER A 219 3.99 4.77 5.60
N HIS A 220 4.56 5.96 5.56
CA HIS A 220 6.01 6.13 5.55
C HIS A 220 6.53 6.66 6.90
N ILE A 221 6.03 6.04 8.02
CA ILE A 221 6.42 6.44 9.39
C ILE A 221 7.26 5.40 10.12
N GLY A 222 7.48 4.23 9.49
CA GLY A 222 8.24 3.11 10.06
C GLY A 222 7.39 2.08 10.78
N PHE A 223 7.82 0.81 10.72
CA PHE A 223 7.09 -0.32 11.31
C PHE A 223 7.13 -0.29 12.84
N LYS A 224 8.34 -0.13 13.43
CA LYS A 224 8.57 -0.15 14.87
C LYS A 224 9.87 0.56 15.24
N TYR A 225 9.85 1.26 16.37
CA TYR A 225 11.04 1.89 16.98
C TYR A 225 11.25 1.39 18.41
N ASN A 226 12.49 1.50 18.89
CA ASN A 226 12.83 1.25 20.29
C ASN A 226 12.42 2.41 21.20
N ASP A 227 12.38 3.64 20.66
CA ASP A 227 11.90 4.82 21.39
C ASP A 227 10.36 4.87 21.31
N PRO A 228 9.64 4.75 22.44
CA PRO A 228 8.18 4.77 22.46
C PRO A 228 7.59 6.14 22.09
N LYS A 229 8.38 7.20 22.02
CA LYS A 229 7.96 8.54 21.58
C LYS A 229 7.86 8.64 20.07
N MET A 230 8.58 7.80 19.34
CA MET A 230 8.49 7.76 17.88
C MET A 230 7.24 7.00 17.45
N VAL A 231 6.37 7.71 16.72
CA VAL A 231 5.16 7.08 16.16
C VAL A 231 5.55 6.09 15.06
N CYS A 232 4.90 4.93 15.06
CA CYS A 232 5.14 3.85 14.09
C CYS A 232 3.84 3.13 13.71
N ASP A 233 3.90 2.25 12.72
CA ASP A 233 2.73 1.52 12.19
C ASP A 233 2.00 0.69 13.25
N LEU A 234 2.74 0.06 14.17
CA LEU A 234 2.14 -0.69 15.28
C LEU A 234 1.33 0.23 16.21
N GLN A 235 1.89 1.40 16.56
CA GLN A 235 1.18 2.37 17.39
C GLN A 235 0.02 3.01 16.62
N LEU A 236 0.17 3.26 15.31
CA LEU A 236 -0.88 3.76 14.46
C LEU A 236 -2.10 2.82 14.48
N ALA A 237 -1.87 1.52 14.26
CA ALA A 237 -2.94 0.52 14.35
C ALA A 237 -3.63 0.52 15.72
N GLN A 238 -2.86 0.47 16.83
CA GLN A 238 -3.39 0.40 18.18
C GLN A 238 -4.18 1.64 18.62
N LYS A 239 -3.77 2.83 18.16
CA LYS A 239 -4.35 4.12 18.59
C LYS A 239 -5.48 4.62 17.71
N THR A 240 -5.69 4.05 16.52
CA THR A 240 -6.74 4.44 15.58
C THR A 240 -7.88 3.43 15.53
N LYS A 241 -8.86 3.68 14.69
CA LYS A 241 -9.94 2.75 14.29
C LYS A 241 -10.25 2.98 12.82
N ASP A 242 -11.00 2.05 12.22
CA ASP A 242 -11.50 2.17 10.86
C ASP A 242 -10.42 2.14 9.75
N ILE A 243 -9.16 1.80 10.09
CA ILE A 243 -8.12 1.41 9.13
C ILE A 243 -8.14 -0.12 9.02
N ASP A 244 -8.19 -0.65 7.81
CA ASP A 244 -8.21 -2.09 7.55
C ASP A 244 -6.81 -2.63 7.19
N LEU A 245 -6.01 -1.82 6.46
CA LEU A 245 -4.66 -2.17 6.02
C LEU A 245 -3.70 -0.99 6.15
N ILE A 246 -2.52 -1.25 6.70
CA ILE A 246 -1.37 -0.34 6.71
C ILE A 246 -0.27 -0.96 5.83
N ILE A 247 0.14 -0.25 4.80
CA ILE A 247 1.31 -0.58 3.98
C ILE A 247 2.42 0.36 4.44
N GLY A 248 3.43 -0.19 5.12
CA GLY A 248 4.50 0.56 5.76
C GLY A 248 5.74 0.76 4.88
N GLY A 249 6.58 1.72 5.28
CA GLY A 249 7.89 2.03 4.70
C GLY A 249 8.87 2.56 5.75
N HIS A 250 9.92 3.26 5.32
CA HIS A 250 10.91 3.98 6.10
C HIS A 250 11.93 3.12 6.89
N THR A 251 11.49 2.15 7.64
CA THR A 251 12.38 1.31 8.48
C THR A 251 12.96 0.11 7.74
N HIS A 252 12.68 -0.04 6.45
CA HIS A 252 13.17 -1.15 5.61
C HIS A 252 12.89 -2.53 6.21
N THR A 253 11.76 -2.69 6.92
CA THR A 253 11.45 -3.93 7.63
C THR A 253 10.97 -5.00 6.66
N PHE A 254 11.64 -6.17 6.69
CA PHE A 254 11.24 -7.33 5.90
C PHE A 254 10.23 -8.17 6.68
N LEU A 255 8.97 -8.16 6.24
CA LEU A 255 7.90 -9.00 6.76
C LEU A 255 7.54 -10.04 5.70
N ASP A 256 7.86 -11.30 5.94
CA ASP A 256 7.49 -12.41 5.03
C ASP A 256 5.97 -12.57 4.90
N LYS A 257 5.26 -12.22 5.96
CA LYS A 257 3.80 -12.24 6.07
C LYS A 257 3.33 -10.99 6.81
N PRO A 258 2.12 -10.49 6.50
CA PRO A 258 1.53 -9.40 7.26
C PRO A 258 1.41 -9.71 8.75
N VAL A 259 1.64 -8.69 9.56
CA VAL A 259 1.36 -8.70 11.00
C VAL A 259 -0.08 -8.26 11.22
N ILE A 260 -0.78 -8.90 12.13
CA ILE A 260 -2.13 -8.51 12.54
C ILE A 260 -2.04 -7.87 13.92
N GLU A 261 -2.51 -6.62 14.01
CA GLU A 261 -2.55 -5.86 15.26
C GLU A 261 -4.00 -5.51 15.62
N LYS A 262 -4.30 -5.39 16.91
CA LYS A 262 -5.63 -4.95 17.37
C LYS A 262 -5.71 -3.44 17.43
N ASN A 263 -6.74 -2.88 16.81
CA ASN A 263 -7.00 -1.46 16.87
C ASN A 263 -7.67 -1.03 18.18
N LYS A 264 -7.90 0.28 18.35
CA LYS A 264 -8.49 0.89 19.56
C LYS A 264 -9.83 0.27 20.01
N ILE A 265 -10.55 -0.42 19.11
CA ILE A 265 -11.83 -1.08 19.38
C ILE A 265 -11.78 -2.61 19.25
N GLY A 266 -10.56 -3.19 19.24
CA GLY A 266 -10.34 -4.64 19.24
C GLY A 266 -10.50 -5.33 17.88
N LYS A 267 -10.67 -4.58 16.77
CA LYS A 267 -10.71 -5.14 15.41
C LYS A 267 -9.29 -5.34 14.88
N ASP A 268 -9.14 -6.29 13.96
CA ASP A 268 -7.88 -6.56 13.29
C ASP A 268 -7.53 -5.45 12.30
N VAL A 269 -6.25 -5.04 12.30
CA VAL A 269 -5.58 -4.21 11.30
C VAL A 269 -4.43 -5.02 10.73
N ILE A 270 -4.37 -5.09 9.41
CA ILE A 270 -3.31 -5.77 8.69
C ILE A 270 -2.17 -4.77 8.49
N ILE A 271 -0.94 -5.14 8.83
CA ILE A 271 0.25 -4.32 8.62
C ILE A 271 1.25 -5.10 7.79
N ASN A 272 1.72 -4.53 6.68
CA ASN A 272 2.76 -5.13 5.87
C ASN A 272 3.80 -4.11 5.42
N GLN A 273 5.07 -4.55 5.39
CA GLN A 273 6.22 -3.83 4.84
C GLN A 273 7.16 -4.87 4.22
N VAL A 274 7.71 -4.60 3.04
CA VAL A 274 8.43 -5.63 2.26
C VAL A 274 9.92 -5.35 2.07
N GLY A 275 10.51 -4.70 3.04
CA GLY A 275 11.93 -4.39 3.05
C GLY A 275 12.23 -3.14 2.23
N CYS A 276 13.22 -3.23 1.34
CA CYS A 276 13.68 -2.09 0.53
C CYS A 276 14.28 -2.55 -0.81
N TYR A 277 14.67 -1.57 -1.62
CA TYR A 277 15.42 -1.76 -2.88
C TYR A 277 14.69 -2.58 -3.93
N GLY A 278 13.37 -2.72 -3.81
CA GLY A 278 12.58 -3.52 -4.73
C GLY A 278 12.93 -5.00 -4.74
N LEU A 279 13.48 -5.52 -3.61
CA LEU A 279 13.81 -6.93 -3.45
C LEU A 279 12.57 -7.81 -3.34
N ASN A 280 11.48 -7.26 -2.81
CA ASN A 280 10.20 -7.95 -2.66
C ASN A 280 9.05 -7.15 -3.24
N LEU A 281 8.01 -7.86 -3.66
CA LEU A 281 6.68 -7.34 -3.95
C LEU A 281 5.72 -7.86 -2.88
N GLY A 282 5.03 -6.97 -2.18
CA GLY A 282 3.96 -7.33 -1.26
C GLY A 282 2.69 -7.71 -2.02
N ARG A 283 2.04 -8.80 -1.62
CA ARG A 283 0.74 -9.23 -2.13
C ARG A 283 -0.21 -9.51 -0.97
N ILE A 284 -1.38 -8.87 -1.00
CA ILE A 284 -2.47 -9.09 -0.04
C ILE A 284 -3.75 -9.31 -0.83
N ASP A 285 -4.31 -10.50 -0.71
CA ASP A 285 -5.56 -10.87 -1.35
C ASP A 285 -6.72 -10.71 -0.36
N PHE A 286 -7.75 -9.97 -0.76
CA PHE A 286 -8.99 -9.77 -0.02
C PHE A 286 -10.14 -10.52 -0.72
N TYR A 287 -10.89 -11.28 0.05
CA TYR A 287 -12.07 -12.03 -0.40
C TYR A 287 -13.30 -11.50 0.32
N PHE A 288 -14.07 -10.68 -0.35
CA PHE A 288 -15.27 -10.02 0.22
C PHE A 288 -16.50 -10.88 0.01
N THR A 289 -17.31 -10.98 1.06
CA THR A 289 -18.66 -11.53 1.02
C THR A 289 -19.69 -10.44 0.72
N ASP A 290 -20.94 -10.80 0.50
CA ASP A 290 -22.01 -9.85 0.14
C ASP A 290 -22.30 -8.82 1.26
N ASP A 291 -22.05 -9.17 2.52
CA ASP A 291 -22.14 -8.27 3.68
C ASP A 291 -20.88 -7.39 3.87
N LYS A 292 -19.97 -7.43 2.88
CA LYS A 292 -18.70 -6.66 2.85
C LYS A 292 -17.70 -7.02 3.96
N ALA A 293 -17.93 -8.12 4.68
CA ALA A 293 -16.87 -8.75 5.46
C ALA A 293 -15.83 -9.36 4.53
N PHE A 294 -14.58 -9.47 4.96
CA PHE A 294 -13.52 -10.05 4.14
C PHE A 294 -12.61 -10.98 4.93
N GLU A 295 -12.06 -11.96 4.21
CA GLU A 295 -10.91 -12.75 4.64
C GLU A 295 -9.68 -12.30 3.85
N THR A 296 -8.50 -12.45 4.42
CA THR A 296 -7.26 -12.01 3.80
C THR A 296 -6.18 -13.08 3.80
N GLN A 297 -5.33 -13.01 2.78
CA GLN A 297 -4.08 -13.76 2.71
C GLN A 297 -3.00 -12.82 2.22
N GLY A 298 -1.84 -12.82 2.87
CA GLY A 298 -0.74 -11.94 2.46
C GLY A 298 0.61 -12.62 2.53
N LYS A 299 1.52 -12.18 1.68
CA LYS A 299 2.92 -12.62 1.63
C LYS A 299 3.80 -11.59 0.94
N ALA A 300 5.09 -11.60 1.26
CA ALA A 300 6.12 -11.01 0.42
C ALA A 300 6.53 -12.02 -0.67
N ILE A 301 6.76 -11.53 -1.88
CA ILE A 301 7.23 -12.32 -3.03
C ILE A 301 8.60 -11.78 -3.41
N VAL A 302 9.63 -12.62 -3.34
CA VAL A 302 11.00 -12.24 -3.73
C VAL A 302 11.06 -12.02 -5.25
N ILE A 303 11.76 -10.95 -5.67
CA ILE A 303 11.92 -10.54 -7.08
C ILE A 303 13.28 -10.98 -7.62
#